data_354a23573f39cf3f9557a0129f317a51
#
_entry.id   354a23573f39cf3f9557a0129f317a51
#
_cell.length_a   1.000
_cell.length_b   1.000
_cell.length_c   1.000
_cell.angle_alpha   90.00
_cell.angle_beta   90.00
_cell.angle_gamma   90.00
#
_symmetry.space_group_name_H-M   'P 1'
#
loop_
_entity.id
_entity.type
_entity.pdbx_description
1 polymer ?
#
loop_
_entity_poly.entity_id
_entity_poly.type
_entity_poly.pdbx_seq_one_letter_code
_entity_poly.pdbx_strand_id
1 'polypeptide(L)'
;MSILSVYHHRTPEQPNKVLTHATDIAATLAEHGLDFSQHELTARPRPGGGREAVVQALGHELQALLGTQRCTAFEVLDCDGEEGRPQAGEEEHAYPVDEVFVVVSGRAQLVVRRGEWVFAVLCERGDALRVPGGSGRWLSLGDRPFCVAVRLLKGEGNSVPVHGDGAKPSEFPGMDEL
;
A
#
# COMPACT_ATOMS: atom_id res chain seq x y z
N MET A 1 11.55 -5.21 7.56
CA MET A 1 10.61 -5.47 8.65
C MET A 1 9.36 -4.63 8.45
N SER A 2 8.19 -5.27 8.46
CA SER A 2 6.91 -4.58 8.32
C SER A 2 6.55 -3.84 9.61
N ILE A 3 5.96 -2.67 9.52
CA ILE A 3 5.59 -1.85 10.67
C ILE A 3 4.17 -1.33 10.46
N LEU A 4 3.33 -1.47 11.47
CA LEU A 4 2.03 -0.81 11.51
C LEU A 4 2.07 0.29 12.57
N SER A 5 1.74 1.51 12.15
CA SER A 5 1.51 2.65 13.05
C SER A 5 0.04 3.03 12.97
N VAL A 6 -0.62 3.10 14.12
CA VAL A 6 -2.05 3.43 14.22
C VAL A 6 -2.21 4.82 14.82
N TYR A 7 -2.91 5.69 14.10
CA TYR A 7 -3.15 7.07 14.52
C TYR A 7 -4.65 7.30 14.72
N HIS A 8 -4.98 8.18 15.66
CA HIS A 8 -6.30 8.79 15.70
C HIS A 8 -6.27 10.05 14.84
N HIS A 9 -7.33 10.31 14.08
CA HIS A 9 -7.35 11.44 13.13
C HIS A 9 -7.17 12.81 13.80
N ARG A 10 -7.42 12.91 15.10
CA ARG A 10 -7.26 14.15 15.86
C ARG A 10 -5.83 14.38 16.38
N THR A 11 -5.00 13.35 16.36
CA THR A 11 -3.60 13.41 16.81
C THR A 11 -2.69 12.79 15.74
N PRO A 12 -2.63 13.39 14.53
CA PRO A 12 -1.95 12.79 13.40
C PRO A 12 -0.43 12.70 13.56
N GLU A 13 0.14 13.51 14.43
CA GLU A 13 1.58 13.58 14.63
C GLU A 13 2.12 12.47 15.55
N GLN A 14 1.25 11.78 16.28
CA GLN A 14 1.68 10.81 17.28
C GLN A 14 0.90 9.50 17.19
N PRO A 15 1.58 8.37 16.97
CA PRO A 15 0.88 7.08 16.91
C PRO A 15 0.38 6.65 18.29
N ASN A 16 -0.83 6.08 18.30
CA ASN A 16 -1.40 5.45 19.49
C ASN A 16 -0.83 4.05 19.71
N LYS A 17 -0.40 3.39 18.64
CA LYS A 17 0.11 2.03 18.66
C LYS A 17 1.11 1.84 17.54
N VAL A 18 2.20 1.11 17.81
CA VAL A 18 3.17 0.69 16.79
C VAL A 18 3.42 -0.80 16.97
N LEU A 19 3.26 -1.57 15.89
CA LEU A 19 3.44 -3.01 15.87
C LEU A 19 4.45 -3.42 14.81
N THR A 20 5.26 -4.43 15.12
CA THR A 20 6.31 -4.94 14.23
C THR A 20 6.21 -6.43 13.95
N HIS A 21 5.34 -7.15 14.67
CA HIS A 21 5.11 -8.58 14.42
C HIS A 21 3.96 -8.80 13.44
N ALA A 22 4.20 -9.57 12.40
CA ALA A 22 3.22 -9.80 11.33
C ALA A 22 1.88 -10.30 11.85
N THR A 23 1.89 -11.20 12.84
CA THR A 23 0.66 -11.74 13.45
C THR A 23 -0.16 -10.65 14.12
N ASP A 24 0.49 -9.77 14.87
CA ASP A 24 -0.16 -8.67 15.57
C ASP A 24 -0.67 -7.61 14.60
N ILE A 25 0.10 -7.32 13.55
CA ILE A 25 -0.29 -6.42 12.46
C ILE A 25 -1.57 -6.94 11.80
N ALA A 26 -1.56 -8.21 11.39
CA ALA A 26 -2.71 -8.83 10.74
C ALA A 26 -3.95 -8.82 11.61
N ALA A 27 -3.82 -9.17 12.90
CA ALA A 27 -4.94 -9.20 13.84
C ALA A 27 -5.55 -7.82 14.06
N THR A 28 -4.70 -6.79 14.24
CA THR A 28 -5.16 -5.42 14.45
C THR A 28 -5.87 -4.88 13.20
N LEU A 29 -5.30 -5.08 12.03
CA LEU A 29 -5.89 -4.63 10.77
C LEU A 29 -7.22 -5.34 10.47
N ALA A 30 -7.32 -6.64 10.79
CA ALA A 30 -8.55 -7.41 10.58
C ALA A 30 -9.74 -6.85 11.36
N GLU A 31 -9.52 -6.28 12.55
CA GLU A 31 -10.56 -5.65 13.36
C GLU A 31 -11.20 -4.46 12.65
N HIS A 32 -10.51 -3.89 11.66
CA HIS A 32 -10.96 -2.71 10.90
C HIS A 32 -11.26 -3.03 9.43
N GLY A 33 -11.40 -4.31 9.10
CA GLY A 33 -11.74 -4.74 7.74
C GLY A 33 -10.60 -4.69 6.75
N LEU A 34 -9.37 -4.60 7.24
CA LEU A 34 -8.15 -4.64 6.44
C LEU A 34 -7.50 -6.01 6.57
N ASP A 35 -7.02 -6.57 5.45
CA ASP A 35 -6.42 -7.90 5.45
C ASP A 35 -4.95 -7.81 5.05
N PHE A 36 -4.08 -8.11 6.00
CA PHE A 36 -2.63 -8.14 5.81
C PHE A 36 -2.15 -9.57 5.71
N SER A 37 -1.37 -9.87 4.67
CA SER A 37 -0.78 -11.19 4.45
C SER A 37 0.65 -11.05 3.92
N GLN A 38 1.43 -12.13 4.06
CA GLN A 38 2.79 -12.20 3.55
C GLN A 38 2.91 -13.36 2.57
N HIS A 39 3.59 -13.12 1.45
CA HIS A 39 3.76 -14.07 0.37
C HIS A 39 5.24 -14.26 0.06
N GLU A 40 5.63 -15.49 -0.20
CA GLU A 40 6.97 -15.78 -0.70
C GLU A 40 7.00 -15.49 -2.21
N LEU A 41 7.87 -14.57 -2.60
CA LEU A 41 8.09 -14.21 -4.00
C LEU A 41 9.51 -14.58 -4.39
N THR A 42 9.67 -15.24 -5.53
CA THR A 42 10.99 -15.55 -6.08
C THR A 42 11.51 -14.42 -6.96
N ALA A 43 10.60 -13.77 -7.72
CA ALA A 43 10.95 -12.64 -8.55
C ALA A 43 11.43 -11.44 -7.72
N ARG A 44 12.45 -10.75 -8.23
CA ARG A 44 12.98 -9.52 -7.64
C ARG A 44 13.16 -8.47 -8.74
N PRO A 45 12.06 -7.91 -9.26
CA PRO A 45 12.19 -6.88 -10.29
C PRO A 45 12.93 -5.67 -9.72
N ARG A 46 13.88 -5.17 -10.50
CA ARG A 46 14.64 -4.00 -10.10
C ARG A 46 13.83 -2.74 -10.36
N PRO A 47 13.70 -1.83 -9.37
CA PRO A 47 13.06 -0.55 -9.59
C PRO A 47 13.71 0.23 -10.77
N GLY A 48 12.87 0.88 -11.57
CA GLY A 48 13.31 1.67 -12.73
C GLY A 48 13.21 0.94 -14.05
N GLY A 49 12.91 -0.37 -14.07
CA GLY A 49 12.83 -1.16 -15.30
C GLY A 49 11.57 -0.96 -16.13
N GLY A 50 10.51 -0.40 -15.53
CA GLY A 50 9.23 -0.15 -16.19
C GLY A 50 8.24 -1.31 -16.05
N ARG A 51 6.99 -1.03 -16.41
CA ARG A 51 5.87 -1.96 -16.24
C ARG A 51 6.11 -3.32 -16.92
N GLU A 52 6.56 -3.33 -18.16
CA GLU A 52 6.77 -4.58 -18.90
C GLU A 52 7.83 -5.46 -18.25
N ALA A 53 8.92 -4.87 -17.78
CA ALA A 53 9.98 -5.59 -17.09
C ALA A 53 9.47 -6.21 -15.79
N VAL A 54 8.64 -5.49 -15.04
CA VAL A 54 8.02 -6.00 -13.81
C VAL A 54 7.09 -7.18 -14.10
N VAL A 55 6.19 -7.03 -15.07
CA VAL A 55 5.25 -8.09 -15.47
C VAL A 55 6.01 -9.33 -15.95
N GLN A 56 7.07 -9.14 -16.73
CA GLN A 56 7.88 -10.24 -17.23
C GLN A 56 8.65 -10.95 -16.11
N ALA A 57 9.22 -10.19 -15.17
CA ALA A 57 9.94 -10.74 -14.02
C ALA A 57 9.02 -11.54 -13.09
N LEU A 58 7.81 -11.05 -12.83
CA LEU A 58 6.84 -11.75 -11.99
C LEU A 58 6.30 -13.01 -12.68
N GLY A 59 6.03 -12.93 -13.99
CA GLY A 59 5.55 -14.09 -14.75
C GLY A 59 4.35 -14.77 -14.12
N HIS A 60 4.49 -16.06 -13.79
CA HIS A 60 3.42 -16.85 -13.16
C HIS A 60 3.06 -16.39 -11.76
N GLU A 61 3.96 -15.74 -11.04
CA GLU A 61 3.68 -15.23 -9.69
C GLU A 61 2.59 -14.15 -9.71
N LEU A 62 2.58 -13.30 -10.73
CA LEU A 62 1.52 -12.31 -10.90
C LEU A 62 0.15 -12.97 -11.10
N GLN A 63 0.08 -14.00 -11.94
CA GLN A 63 -1.15 -14.75 -12.18
C GLN A 63 -1.61 -15.48 -10.91
N ALA A 64 -0.66 -16.05 -10.15
CA ALA A 64 -0.96 -16.69 -8.88
C ALA A 64 -1.52 -15.70 -7.86
N LEU A 65 -0.94 -14.52 -7.76
CA LEU A 65 -1.43 -13.45 -6.87
C LEU A 65 -2.85 -13.01 -7.27
N LEU A 66 -3.08 -12.76 -8.56
CA LEU A 66 -4.41 -12.39 -9.06
C LEU A 66 -5.45 -13.46 -8.71
N GLY A 67 -5.13 -14.73 -8.93
CA GLY A 67 -6.03 -15.84 -8.62
C GLY A 67 -6.28 -15.99 -7.13
N THR A 68 -5.23 -16.00 -6.30
CA THR A 68 -5.34 -16.15 -4.85
C THR A 68 -6.13 -14.98 -4.23
N GLN A 69 -5.92 -13.77 -4.70
CA GLN A 69 -6.58 -12.57 -4.21
C GLN A 69 -7.92 -12.30 -4.89
N ARG A 70 -8.29 -13.10 -5.88
CA ARG A 70 -9.54 -12.98 -6.68
C ARG A 70 -9.67 -11.61 -7.32
N CYS A 71 -8.57 -11.13 -7.89
CA CYS A 71 -8.52 -9.87 -8.62
C CYS A 71 -8.47 -10.12 -10.12
N THR A 72 -9.01 -9.19 -10.91
CA THR A 72 -9.13 -9.32 -12.37
C THR A 72 -8.30 -8.29 -13.13
N ALA A 73 -7.81 -7.27 -12.44
CA ALA A 73 -7.01 -6.20 -13.04
C ALA A 73 -5.82 -5.88 -12.14
N PHE A 74 -4.81 -5.24 -12.69
CA PHE A 74 -3.67 -4.80 -11.92
C PHE A 74 -3.04 -3.54 -12.50
N GLU A 75 -2.35 -2.80 -11.64
CA GLU A 75 -1.50 -1.67 -11.99
C GLU A 75 -0.12 -1.90 -11.39
N VAL A 76 0.91 -1.39 -12.05
CA VAL A 76 2.30 -1.47 -11.57
C VAL A 76 2.76 -0.10 -11.12
N LEU A 77 3.30 -0.05 -9.90
CA LEU A 77 4.04 1.08 -9.37
C LEU A 77 5.53 0.73 -9.45
N ASP A 78 6.29 1.51 -10.20
CA ASP A 78 7.73 1.30 -10.35
C ASP A 78 8.44 2.64 -10.15
N CYS A 79 9.13 2.79 -9.03
CA CYS A 79 9.77 4.04 -8.64
C CYS A 79 11.26 3.84 -8.40
N ASP A 80 12.06 4.68 -9.03
CA ASP A 80 13.50 4.80 -8.75
C ASP A 80 13.84 6.30 -8.64
N GLY A 81 13.96 6.79 -7.40
CA GLY A 81 14.07 8.21 -7.13
C GLY A 81 12.82 8.98 -7.54
N GLU A 82 12.93 10.07 -8.27
CA GLU A 82 11.78 10.83 -8.75
C GLU A 82 11.10 10.20 -9.97
N GLU A 83 11.79 9.28 -10.65
CA GLU A 83 11.24 8.60 -11.80
C GLU A 83 10.15 7.61 -11.39
N GLY A 84 8.99 7.73 -12.01
CA GLY A 84 7.84 6.88 -11.72
C GLY A 84 7.10 7.25 -10.45
N ARG A 85 7.45 8.37 -9.78
CA ARG A 85 6.78 8.80 -8.55
C ARG A 85 5.31 9.12 -8.80
N PRO A 86 4.37 8.41 -8.16
CA PRO A 86 2.94 8.60 -8.41
C PRO A 86 2.38 9.73 -7.54
N GLN A 87 2.54 10.98 -7.95
CA GLN A 87 2.04 12.14 -7.18
C GLN A 87 0.56 11.98 -6.79
N ALA A 88 -0.26 11.52 -7.73
CA ALA A 88 -1.67 11.27 -7.44
C ALA A 88 -1.88 10.19 -6.38
N GLY A 89 -0.97 9.21 -6.27
CA GLY A 89 -1.02 8.16 -5.25
C GLY A 89 -0.62 8.63 -3.86
N GLU A 90 0.12 9.72 -3.75
CA GLU A 90 0.51 10.32 -2.47
C GLU A 90 -0.56 11.27 -1.91
N GLU A 91 -1.54 11.64 -2.71
CA GLU A 91 -2.73 12.33 -2.25
C GLU A 91 -3.79 11.32 -1.82
N GLU A 92 -4.65 11.70 -0.89
CA GLU A 92 -5.73 10.80 -0.45
C GLU A 92 -6.70 10.54 -1.60
N HIS A 93 -6.90 9.25 -1.87
CA HIS A 93 -7.76 8.78 -2.96
C HIS A 93 -8.49 7.50 -2.53
N ALA A 94 -9.46 7.07 -3.31
CA ALA A 94 -10.16 5.82 -3.12
C ALA A 94 -10.43 5.14 -4.45
N TYR A 95 -10.52 3.82 -4.44
CA TYR A 95 -10.99 3.03 -5.57
C TYR A 95 -12.43 2.59 -5.31
N PRO A 96 -13.27 2.46 -6.34
CA PRO A 96 -14.63 1.94 -6.17
C PRO A 96 -14.68 0.44 -5.87
N VAL A 97 -13.56 -0.25 -6.06
CA VAL A 97 -13.42 -1.70 -5.86
C VAL A 97 -12.33 -1.98 -4.82
N ASP A 98 -12.32 -3.22 -4.30
CA ASP A 98 -11.26 -3.65 -3.40
C ASP A 98 -9.92 -3.67 -4.11
N GLU A 99 -8.89 -3.22 -3.42
CA GLU A 99 -7.50 -3.23 -3.84
C GLU A 99 -6.70 -4.18 -2.97
N VAL A 100 -5.74 -4.89 -3.56
CA VAL A 100 -4.68 -5.56 -2.82
C VAL A 100 -3.36 -4.95 -3.25
N PHE A 101 -2.70 -4.26 -2.33
CA PHE A 101 -1.40 -3.62 -2.57
C PHE A 101 -0.30 -4.59 -2.16
N VAL A 102 0.57 -4.97 -3.11
CA VAL A 102 1.65 -5.94 -2.89
C VAL A 102 2.99 -5.30 -3.23
N VAL A 103 3.90 -5.26 -2.26
CA VAL A 103 5.26 -4.81 -2.51
C VAL A 103 6.08 -6.00 -3.02
N VAL A 104 6.72 -5.83 -4.18
CA VAL A 104 7.54 -6.87 -4.80
C VAL A 104 9.04 -6.59 -4.74
N SER A 105 9.42 -5.34 -4.57
CA SER A 105 10.82 -4.92 -4.32
C SER A 105 10.85 -3.63 -3.53
N GLY A 106 11.85 -3.46 -2.68
CA GLY A 106 12.00 -2.26 -1.86
C GLY A 106 10.95 -2.17 -0.76
N ARG A 107 10.58 -0.95 -0.41
CA ARG A 107 9.60 -0.66 0.65
C ARG A 107 8.67 0.45 0.21
N ALA A 108 7.44 0.39 0.69
CA ALA A 108 6.46 1.45 0.51
C ALA A 108 5.52 1.47 1.71
N GLN A 109 5.09 2.64 2.11
CA GLN A 109 4.08 2.77 3.15
C GLN A 109 2.73 3.07 2.50
N LEU A 110 1.74 2.23 2.79
CA LEU A 110 0.35 2.49 2.42
C LEU A 110 -0.39 2.94 3.68
N VAL A 111 -1.03 4.09 3.59
CA VAL A 111 -1.79 4.66 4.71
C VAL A 111 -3.27 4.60 4.36
N VAL A 112 -4.07 4.04 5.27
CA VAL A 112 -5.50 3.79 5.04
C VAL A 112 -6.32 4.42 6.16
N ARG A 113 -7.35 5.15 5.78
CA ARG A 113 -8.31 5.73 6.72
C ARG A 113 -9.53 4.82 6.89
N ARG A 114 -9.83 4.47 8.13
CA ARG A 114 -11.00 3.68 8.50
C ARG A 114 -11.70 4.35 9.69
N GLY A 115 -12.79 5.08 9.41
CA GLY A 115 -13.48 5.84 10.45
C GLY A 115 -12.57 6.90 11.08
N GLU A 116 -12.45 6.85 12.39
CA GLU A 116 -11.62 7.79 13.17
C GLU A 116 -10.14 7.40 13.19
N TRP A 117 -9.80 6.23 12.67
CA TRP A 117 -8.46 5.68 12.74
C TRP A 117 -7.75 5.74 11.40
N VAL A 118 -6.44 5.91 11.45
CA VAL A 118 -5.56 5.92 10.30
C VAL A 118 -4.46 4.89 10.52
N PHE A 119 -4.30 3.99 9.57
CA PHE A 119 -3.37 2.86 9.64
C PHE A 119 -2.27 3.06 8.62
N ALA A 120 -1.05 3.32 9.09
CA ALA A 120 0.13 3.44 8.24
C ALA A 120 0.89 2.11 8.26
N VAL A 121 0.88 1.41 7.15
CA VAL A 121 1.50 0.09 7.01
C VAL A 121 2.74 0.22 6.14
N LEU A 122 3.91 0.12 6.77
CA LEU A 122 5.17 0.02 6.03
C LEU A 122 5.31 -1.42 5.56
N CYS A 123 5.18 -1.59 4.26
CA CYS A 123 5.27 -2.88 3.59
C CYS A 123 6.65 -3.10 2.99
N GLU A 124 7.15 -4.31 3.11
CA GLU A 124 8.34 -4.77 2.42
C GLU A 124 8.00 -5.93 1.47
N ARG A 125 8.99 -6.42 0.76
CA ARG A 125 8.79 -7.44 -0.27
C ARG A 125 8.00 -8.64 0.25
N GLY A 126 6.92 -8.98 -0.44
CA GLY A 126 6.02 -10.07 -0.11
C GLY A 126 4.80 -9.66 0.72
N ASP A 127 4.81 -8.46 1.29
CA ASP A 127 3.67 -7.97 2.05
C ASP A 127 2.53 -7.56 1.13
N ALA A 128 1.32 -7.96 1.50
CA ALA A 128 0.10 -7.62 0.79
C ALA A 128 -0.94 -7.05 1.75
N LEU A 129 -1.55 -5.94 1.38
CA LEU A 129 -2.61 -5.31 2.15
C LEU A 129 -3.86 -5.14 1.28
N ARG A 130 -4.95 -5.79 1.69
CA ARG A 130 -6.26 -5.64 1.05
C ARG A 130 -7.00 -4.48 1.70
N VAL A 131 -7.46 -3.55 0.87
CA VAL A 131 -8.21 -2.36 1.27
C VAL A 131 -9.58 -2.38 0.60
N PRO A 132 -10.68 -2.29 1.37
CA PRO A 132 -12.03 -2.27 0.80
C PRO A 132 -12.23 -1.05 -0.11
N GLY A 133 -13.05 -1.23 -1.15
CA GLY A 133 -13.48 -0.12 -2.01
C GLY A 133 -14.13 1.00 -1.19
N GLY A 134 -13.90 2.24 -1.61
CA GLY A 134 -14.44 3.42 -0.95
C GLY A 134 -13.61 3.94 0.23
N SER A 135 -12.61 3.19 0.71
CA SER A 135 -11.74 3.65 1.80
C SER A 135 -10.70 4.63 1.29
N GLY A 136 -10.56 5.77 1.96
CA GLY A 136 -9.49 6.73 1.67
C GLY A 136 -8.12 6.14 1.98
N ARG A 137 -7.18 6.36 1.10
CA ARG A 137 -5.79 5.88 1.25
C ARG A 137 -4.81 6.75 0.51
N TRP A 138 -3.54 6.64 0.88
CA TRP A 138 -2.46 7.30 0.16
C TRP A 138 -1.15 6.55 0.38
N LEU A 139 -0.19 6.81 -0.52
CA LEU A 139 1.16 6.27 -0.42
C LEU A 139 2.08 7.29 0.24
N SER A 140 2.99 6.80 1.05
CA SER A 140 4.14 7.54 1.54
C SER A 140 5.39 6.78 1.11
N LEU A 141 6.16 7.37 0.21
CA LEU A 141 7.29 6.71 -0.44
C LEU A 141 8.65 7.26 0.01
N GLY A 142 8.63 8.29 0.86
CA GLY A 142 9.84 8.95 1.32
C GLY A 142 10.46 9.89 0.29
N ASP A 143 11.59 10.47 0.64
CA ASP A 143 12.28 11.45 -0.21
C ASP A 143 12.97 10.81 -1.42
N ARG A 144 13.35 9.55 -1.28
CA ARG A 144 13.99 8.77 -2.34
C ARG A 144 13.26 7.46 -2.55
N PRO A 145 12.11 7.49 -3.23
CA PRO A 145 11.34 6.27 -3.45
C PRO A 145 12.15 5.26 -4.24
N PHE A 146 12.17 4.04 -3.76
CA PHE A 146 12.85 2.93 -4.42
C PHE A 146 12.03 1.67 -4.15
N CYS A 147 11.09 1.38 -5.03
CA CYS A 147 10.18 0.25 -4.84
C CYS A 147 9.51 -0.17 -6.14
N VAL A 148 9.12 -1.42 -6.15
CA VAL A 148 8.17 -1.95 -7.12
C VAL A 148 7.01 -2.54 -6.34
N ALA A 149 5.80 -2.14 -6.68
CA ALA A 149 4.57 -2.68 -6.11
C ALA A 149 3.56 -2.96 -7.21
N VAL A 150 2.64 -3.87 -6.95
CA VAL A 150 1.50 -4.11 -7.82
C VAL A 150 0.22 -3.85 -7.04
N ARG A 151 -0.72 -3.17 -7.68
CA ARG A 151 -2.08 -3.00 -7.18
C ARG A 151 -2.96 -4.00 -7.89
N LEU A 152 -3.50 -4.94 -7.15
CA LEU A 152 -4.46 -5.89 -7.68
C LEU A 152 -5.86 -5.35 -7.39
N LEU A 153 -6.72 -5.33 -8.40
CA LEU A 153 -8.05 -4.75 -8.30
C LEU A 153 -9.12 -5.80 -8.58
N LYS A 154 -10.18 -5.80 -7.80
CA LYS A 154 -11.31 -6.73 -7.97
C LYS A 154 -12.22 -6.42 -9.15
N GLY A 155 -11.95 -5.39 -9.90
CA GLY A 155 -12.75 -4.99 -11.03
C GLY A 155 -12.19 -3.74 -11.68
N GLU A 156 -12.95 -3.16 -12.56
CA GLU A 156 -12.61 -1.91 -13.23
C GLU A 156 -12.99 -0.72 -12.36
N GLY A 157 -12.21 0.33 -12.44
CA GLY A 157 -12.47 1.58 -11.78
C GLY A 157 -11.20 2.37 -11.56
N ASN A 158 -11.28 3.66 -11.80
CA ASN A 158 -10.16 4.56 -11.57
C ASN A 158 -10.22 5.12 -10.15
N SER A 159 -9.07 5.44 -9.60
CA SER A 159 -9.02 6.15 -8.33
C SER A 159 -9.64 7.53 -8.45
N VAL A 160 -10.30 7.96 -7.39
CA VAL A 160 -10.87 9.30 -7.28
C VAL A 160 -10.29 10.00 -6.07
N PRO A 161 -10.00 11.32 -6.15
CA PRO A 161 -9.53 12.07 -4.99
C PRO A 161 -10.57 12.07 -3.87
N VAL A 162 -10.09 12.02 -2.62
CA VAL A 162 -10.93 12.14 -1.44
C VAL A 162 -10.67 13.50 -0.79
N HIS A 163 -11.71 14.27 -0.59
CA HIS A 163 -11.66 15.58 0.06
C HIS A 163 -12.52 15.51 1.32
N GLY A 164 -11.89 15.26 2.46
CA GLY A 164 -12.54 15.20 3.75
C GLY A 164 -12.12 16.33 4.68
N ASP A 165 -12.84 16.49 5.79
CA ASP A 165 -12.55 17.52 6.80
C ASP A 165 -11.54 17.06 7.85
N GLY A 166 -11.03 15.83 7.74
CA GLY A 166 -10.05 15.27 8.67
C GLY A 166 -8.63 15.71 8.39
N ALA A 167 -7.68 15.22 9.20
CA ALA A 167 -6.26 15.45 9.01
C ALA A 167 -5.82 14.98 7.63
N LYS A 168 -4.97 15.78 6.99
CA LYS A 168 -4.48 15.54 5.63
C LYS A 168 -3.25 14.62 5.64
N PRO A 169 -2.92 13.96 4.52
CA PRO A 169 -1.72 13.13 4.43
C PRO A 169 -0.44 13.79 4.95
N SER A 170 -0.25 15.07 4.67
CA SER A 170 0.93 15.83 5.10
C SER A 170 1.04 16.01 6.61
N GLU A 171 -0.03 15.80 7.36
CA GLU A 171 -0.03 15.94 8.81
C GLU A 171 0.44 14.67 9.54
N PHE A 172 0.50 13.54 8.84
CA PHE A 172 0.98 12.28 9.39
C PHE A 172 2.47 12.08 9.09
N PRO A 173 3.22 11.45 10.01
CA PRO A 173 4.60 11.09 9.75
C PRO A 173 4.71 10.20 8.50
N GLY A 174 5.65 10.54 7.63
CA GLY A 174 5.92 9.77 6.43
C GLY A 174 6.84 8.57 6.70
N MET A 175 7.13 7.82 5.64
CA MET A 175 7.97 6.64 5.71
C MET A 175 9.36 6.93 6.28
N ASP A 176 9.93 8.08 5.99
CA ASP A 176 11.27 8.46 6.44
C ASP A 176 11.33 8.94 7.90
N GLU A 177 10.19 9.11 8.52
CA GLU A 177 10.08 9.60 9.90
C GLU A 177 9.86 8.49 10.93
N LEU A 178 9.94 7.25 10.50
CA LEU A 178 9.75 6.07 11.35
C LEU A 178 11.02 5.66 12.09
#